data_966bf6c1551c7091264669e65311dc6f
#
_entry.id   966bf6c1551c7091264669e65311dc6f
#
_cell.length_a   1.000
_cell.length_b   1.000
_cell.length_c   1.000
_cell.angle_alpha   90.00
_cell.angle_beta   90.00
_cell.angle_gamma   90.00
#
_symmetry.space_group_name_H-M   'P 1'
#
loop_
_entity.id
_entity.type
_entity.pdbx_description
1 polymer ?
#
loop_
_entity_poly.entity_id
_entity_poly.type
_entity_poly.pdbx_seq_one_letter_code
_entity_poly.pdbx_strand_id
1 'polypeptide(L)'
;CSQRFVPRADETNPGDVQAFIDGLDAWVTSPPEKVEFWGGEPLVYIKTMRPLAEAIKAKFPKADLSVITNGSLLSDDINEWLDRMGFSVGISHDGPGQHVRGPDPLQDPQQRAAIMALYARLAPQRRISFNAMVNRENASRAAIQRFFIELTGDPKVPIGEGSFVDAYDEGGIAHSLQPYELHPYRSLAFHEIRTGQAANVQAVNSKTASFINSIRSRRPASSLGQKCGMDKSDSIAVDLRGNVLTCQNVSAASTAPNGQAHRIGRVTDLARVKLDTSTHWSKRADCPNCPMLQICQGSCMFLEGPLWDRSCDNAFSDAVPIFAAGIEFLTGQIPVHIEGMFREDRKDIFGISEYSPDIQGATQKPVRKPFPIPVVSV
;
A
#
# COMPACT_ATOMS: atom_id res chain seq x y z
N CYS A 1 -8.19 4.37 -10.93
CA CYS A 1 -7.54 3.07 -10.69
C CYS A 1 -6.44 2.86 -11.74
N SER A 2 -5.20 2.64 -11.29
CA SER A 2 -4.05 2.43 -12.19
C SER A 2 -4.19 1.19 -13.07
N GLN A 3 -4.90 0.17 -12.60
CA GLN A 3 -5.08 -1.09 -13.35
C GLN A 3 -6.02 -0.97 -14.58
N ARG A 4 -6.76 0.12 -14.74
CA ARG A 4 -7.64 0.31 -15.91
C ARG A 4 -6.88 0.36 -17.25
N PHE A 5 -5.58 0.66 -17.20
CA PHE A 5 -4.71 0.76 -18.37
C PHE A 5 -3.82 -0.47 -18.56
N VAL A 6 -3.91 -1.47 -17.68
CA VAL A 6 -3.13 -2.70 -17.81
C VAL A 6 -3.64 -3.48 -19.02
N PRO A 7 -2.79 -3.81 -20.00
CA PRO A 7 -3.18 -4.64 -21.14
C PRO A 7 -3.72 -5.97 -20.66
N ARG A 8 -4.84 -6.42 -21.25
CA ARG A 8 -5.39 -7.72 -20.93
C ARG A 8 -4.49 -8.79 -21.53
N ALA A 9 -4.12 -9.77 -20.72
CA ALA A 9 -3.58 -11.03 -21.15
C ALA A 9 -4.64 -12.12 -20.88
N ASP A 10 -4.67 -13.15 -21.71
CA ASP A 10 -5.69 -14.21 -21.62
C ASP A 10 -5.24 -15.29 -20.60
N GLU A 11 -4.99 -14.85 -19.35
CA GLU A 11 -4.56 -15.70 -18.24
C GLU A 11 -5.64 -16.00 -17.21
N THR A 12 -6.91 -15.80 -17.57
CA THR A 12 -8.05 -15.98 -16.64
C THR A 12 -9.01 -17.09 -17.09
N ASN A 13 -8.60 -17.92 -18.03
CA ASN A 13 -9.42 -19.02 -18.54
C ASN A 13 -9.59 -20.09 -17.46
N PRO A 14 -10.83 -20.48 -17.08
CA PRO A 14 -11.09 -21.57 -16.13
C PRO A 14 -10.46 -22.91 -16.55
N GLY A 15 -10.31 -23.15 -17.87
CA GLY A 15 -9.65 -24.34 -18.38
C GLY A 15 -8.19 -24.53 -18.04
N ASP A 16 -7.52 -23.43 -17.68
CA ASP A 16 -6.10 -23.46 -17.33
C ASP A 16 -5.86 -23.82 -15.84
N VAL A 17 -6.91 -23.80 -15.01
CA VAL A 17 -6.81 -24.00 -13.54
C VAL A 17 -6.21 -25.37 -13.21
N GLN A 18 -6.70 -26.45 -13.82
CA GLN A 18 -6.23 -27.79 -13.48
C GLN A 18 -4.75 -27.98 -13.85
N ALA A 19 -4.34 -27.52 -15.03
CA ALA A 19 -2.94 -27.60 -15.47
C ALA A 19 -2.01 -26.78 -14.55
N PHE A 20 -2.47 -25.60 -14.08
CA PHE A 20 -1.74 -24.78 -13.12
C PHE A 20 -1.55 -25.52 -11.78
N ILE A 21 -2.61 -26.12 -11.25
CA ILE A 21 -2.58 -26.85 -9.97
C ILE A 21 -1.69 -28.10 -10.08
N ASP A 22 -1.78 -28.84 -11.14
CA ASP A 22 -0.93 -30.03 -11.37
C ASP A 22 0.56 -29.67 -11.47
N GLY A 23 0.85 -28.46 -11.98
CA GLY A 23 2.21 -27.95 -12.11
C GLY A 23 2.82 -27.42 -10.81
N LEU A 24 2.05 -27.18 -9.74
CA LEU A 24 2.53 -26.51 -8.53
C LEU A 24 3.72 -27.23 -7.86
N ASP A 25 3.69 -28.56 -7.80
CA ASP A 25 4.76 -29.34 -7.15
C ASP A 25 6.13 -29.22 -7.82
N ALA A 26 6.15 -28.76 -9.09
CA ALA A 26 7.41 -28.58 -9.81
C ALA A 26 8.18 -27.33 -9.38
N TRP A 27 7.51 -26.35 -8.74
CA TRP A 27 8.14 -25.08 -8.41
C TRP A 27 7.81 -24.54 -7.01
N VAL A 28 6.76 -25.01 -6.36
CA VAL A 28 6.43 -24.68 -4.95
C VAL A 28 7.18 -25.64 -4.05
N THR A 29 8.35 -25.24 -3.57
CA THR A 29 9.23 -26.07 -2.76
C THR A 29 8.84 -26.16 -1.29
N SER A 30 8.02 -25.22 -0.81
CA SER A 30 7.44 -25.21 0.54
C SER A 30 6.01 -24.69 0.49
N PRO A 31 5.12 -25.15 1.39
CA PRO A 31 3.75 -24.65 1.44
C PRO A 31 3.74 -23.13 1.64
N PRO A 32 2.98 -22.39 0.82
CA PRO A 32 2.86 -20.94 0.98
C PRO A 32 2.15 -20.61 2.30
N GLU A 33 2.61 -19.58 2.99
CA GLU A 33 1.93 -19.03 4.16
C GLU A 33 0.65 -18.28 3.75
N LYS A 34 0.73 -17.54 2.63
CA LYS A 34 -0.36 -16.72 2.10
C LYS A 34 -0.47 -16.87 0.60
N VAL A 35 -1.70 -16.94 0.10
CA VAL A 35 -2.04 -16.83 -1.32
C VAL A 35 -3.02 -15.69 -1.51
N GLU A 36 -2.62 -14.71 -2.32
CA GLU A 36 -3.41 -13.51 -2.58
C GLU A 36 -3.94 -13.51 -4.00
N PHE A 37 -5.28 -13.40 -4.13
CA PHE A 37 -5.94 -13.28 -5.40
C PHE A 37 -6.01 -11.81 -5.78
N TRP A 38 -5.29 -11.47 -6.85
CA TRP A 38 -5.15 -10.11 -7.34
C TRP A 38 -5.50 -10.02 -8.82
N GLY A 39 -5.82 -8.84 -9.29
CA GLY A 39 -6.13 -8.57 -10.69
C GLY A 39 -6.77 -7.20 -10.81
N GLY A 40 -7.41 -6.89 -11.95
CA GLY A 40 -8.20 -5.67 -12.08
C GLY A 40 -9.36 -5.65 -11.09
N GLU A 41 -10.27 -6.61 -11.23
CA GLU A 41 -11.30 -6.98 -10.25
C GLU A 41 -11.41 -8.51 -10.23
N PRO A 42 -10.93 -9.19 -9.17
CA PRO A 42 -10.89 -10.65 -9.12
C PRO A 42 -12.25 -11.30 -9.24
N LEU A 43 -13.31 -10.69 -8.72
CA LEU A 43 -14.66 -11.26 -8.75
C LEU A 43 -15.31 -11.27 -10.15
N VAL A 44 -14.77 -10.52 -11.12
CA VAL A 44 -15.16 -10.67 -12.54
C VAL A 44 -14.85 -12.07 -13.04
N TYR A 45 -13.79 -12.68 -12.52
CA TYR A 45 -13.31 -14.01 -12.90
C TYR A 45 -13.70 -15.09 -11.88
N ILE A 46 -14.83 -14.95 -11.23
CA ILE A 46 -15.28 -15.86 -10.17
C ILE A 46 -15.35 -17.33 -10.62
N LYS A 47 -15.65 -17.58 -11.92
CA LYS A 47 -15.66 -18.92 -12.52
C LYS A 47 -14.27 -19.57 -12.55
N THR A 48 -13.22 -18.77 -12.57
CA THR A 48 -11.81 -19.20 -12.49
C THR A 48 -11.33 -19.21 -11.03
N MET A 49 -11.67 -18.16 -10.30
CA MET A 49 -11.19 -17.96 -8.93
C MET A 49 -11.71 -19.05 -7.97
N ARG A 50 -12.98 -19.48 -8.09
CA ARG A 50 -13.54 -20.50 -7.21
C ARG A 50 -12.78 -21.83 -7.28
N PRO A 51 -12.72 -22.51 -8.44
CA PRO A 51 -12.02 -23.78 -8.52
C PRO A 51 -10.53 -23.66 -8.19
N LEU A 52 -9.89 -22.54 -8.54
CA LEU A 52 -8.50 -22.29 -8.20
C LEU A 52 -8.30 -22.20 -6.68
N ALA A 53 -9.10 -21.38 -5.99
CA ALA A 53 -9.00 -21.20 -4.54
C ALA A 53 -9.30 -22.52 -3.78
N GLU A 54 -10.31 -23.26 -4.21
CA GLU A 54 -10.69 -24.57 -3.63
C GLU A 54 -9.56 -25.59 -3.78
N ALA A 55 -8.95 -25.67 -4.97
CA ALA A 55 -7.83 -26.56 -5.21
C ALA A 55 -6.57 -26.16 -4.43
N ILE A 56 -6.25 -24.86 -4.35
CA ILE A 56 -5.15 -24.34 -3.54
C ILE A 56 -5.38 -24.67 -2.05
N LYS A 57 -6.60 -24.44 -1.55
CA LYS A 57 -6.91 -24.70 -0.13
C LYS A 57 -6.87 -26.21 0.19
N ALA A 58 -7.30 -27.05 -0.74
CA ALA A 58 -7.18 -28.51 -0.60
C ALA A 58 -5.70 -28.97 -0.55
N LYS A 59 -4.86 -28.37 -1.40
CA LYS A 59 -3.42 -28.70 -1.47
C LYS A 59 -2.62 -28.09 -0.31
N PHE A 60 -2.96 -26.86 0.11
CA PHE A 60 -2.29 -26.12 1.17
C PHE A 60 -3.30 -25.68 2.25
N PRO A 61 -3.78 -26.60 3.12
CA PRO A 61 -4.87 -26.28 4.06
C PRO A 61 -4.56 -25.17 5.06
N LYS A 62 -3.28 -24.94 5.36
CA LYS A 62 -2.81 -23.90 6.29
C LYS A 62 -2.57 -22.54 5.64
N ALA A 63 -2.59 -22.45 4.31
CA ALA A 63 -2.37 -21.19 3.64
C ALA A 63 -3.51 -20.21 3.91
N ASP A 64 -3.17 -18.98 4.25
CA ASP A 64 -4.12 -17.88 4.35
C ASP A 64 -4.52 -17.41 2.95
N LEU A 65 -5.81 -17.38 2.67
CA LEU A 65 -6.34 -16.85 1.42
C LEU A 65 -6.74 -15.39 1.60
N SER A 66 -6.38 -14.54 0.65
CA SER A 66 -6.81 -13.14 0.65
C SER A 66 -7.23 -12.67 -0.74
N VAL A 67 -8.13 -11.70 -0.76
CA VAL A 67 -8.60 -11.05 -1.99
C VAL A 67 -8.84 -9.57 -1.75
N ILE A 68 -8.47 -8.75 -2.74
CA ILE A 68 -8.82 -7.33 -2.79
C ILE A 68 -9.86 -7.13 -3.89
N THR A 69 -11.01 -6.57 -3.53
CA THR A 69 -12.13 -6.33 -4.46
C THR A 69 -12.66 -4.91 -4.32
N ASN A 70 -13.25 -4.37 -5.37
CA ASN A 70 -14.00 -3.11 -5.32
C ASN A 70 -15.41 -3.28 -4.73
N GLY A 71 -15.85 -4.51 -4.45
CA GLY A 71 -17.12 -4.82 -3.83
C GLY A 71 -18.34 -4.79 -4.77
N SER A 72 -18.20 -4.33 -6.01
CA SER A 72 -19.34 -4.14 -6.92
C SER A 72 -20.03 -5.44 -7.38
N LEU A 73 -19.37 -6.58 -7.23
CA LEU A 73 -19.86 -7.90 -7.66
C LEU A 73 -20.19 -8.82 -6.47
N LEU A 74 -20.16 -8.30 -5.26
CA LEU A 74 -20.55 -9.07 -4.07
C LEU A 74 -22.04 -9.45 -4.13
N SER A 75 -22.34 -10.65 -3.66
CA SER A 75 -23.68 -11.21 -3.51
C SER A 75 -23.69 -12.17 -2.33
N ASP A 76 -24.87 -12.60 -1.91
CA ASP A 76 -24.99 -13.53 -0.76
C ASP A 76 -24.21 -14.84 -1.03
N ASP A 77 -24.27 -15.38 -2.24
CA ASP A 77 -23.54 -16.59 -2.66
C ASP A 77 -22.01 -16.38 -2.60
N ILE A 78 -21.51 -15.22 -3.08
CA ILE A 78 -20.08 -14.90 -3.04
C ILE A 78 -19.64 -14.65 -1.59
N ASN A 79 -20.43 -13.92 -0.81
CA ASN A 79 -20.15 -13.63 0.59
C ASN A 79 -20.05 -14.90 1.43
N GLU A 80 -20.98 -15.84 1.24
CA GLU A 80 -20.97 -17.13 1.92
C GLU A 80 -19.76 -17.98 1.52
N TRP A 81 -19.42 -17.99 0.24
CA TRP A 81 -18.26 -18.71 -0.27
C TRP A 81 -16.95 -18.15 0.28
N LEU A 82 -16.77 -16.82 0.28
CA LEU A 82 -15.58 -16.16 0.83
C LEU A 82 -15.40 -16.49 2.32
N ASP A 83 -16.50 -16.47 3.09
CA ASP A 83 -16.47 -16.81 4.50
C ASP A 83 -16.11 -18.29 4.73
N ARG A 84 -16.80 -19.20 4.06
CA ARG A 84 -16.57 -20.65 4.15
C ARG A 84 -15.14 -21.03 3.78
N MET A 85 -14.56 -20.39 2.78
CA MET A 85 -13.18 -20.61 2.33
C MET A 85 -12.14 -19.98 3.26
N GLY A 86 -12.54 -19.17 4.21
CA GLY A 86 -11.64 -18.50 5.16
C GLY A 86 -10.88 -17.30 4.58
N PHE A 87 -11.41 -16.65 3.55
CA PHE A 87 -10.75 -15.48 2.96
C PHE A 87 -10.64 -14.30 3.92
N SER A 88 -9.50 -13.63 3.88
CA SER A 88 -9.36 -12.25 4.32
C SER A 88 -9.67 -11.32 3.16
N VAL A 89 -10.57 -10.36 3.35
CA VAL A 89 -11.10 -9.51 2.27
C VAL A 89 -10.74 -8.05 2.51
N GLY A 90 -10.10 -7.43 1.53
CA GLY A 90 -9.90 -5.98 1.48
C GLY A 90 -10.90 -5.35 0.50
N ILE A 91 -11.78 -4.48 0.98
CA ILE A 91 -12.69 -3.72 0.10
C ILE A 91 -12.03 -2.42 -0.29
N SER A 92 -11.76 -2.27 -1.58
CA SER A 92 -11.15 -1.05 -2.13
C SER A 92 -12.18 0.07 -2.21
N HIS A 93 -12.12 1.01 -1.27
CA HIS A 93 -12.99 2.17 -1.24
C HIS A 93 -12.32 3.34 -0.53
N ASP A 94 -12.21 4.48 -1.21
CA ASP A 94 -11.45 5.65 -0.74
C ASP A 94 -12.24 6.58 0.20
N GLY A 95 -13.37 6.10 0.74
CA GLY A 95 -14.22 6.92 1.59
C GLY A 95 -14.74 8.17 0.85
N PRO A 96 -14.57 9.38 1.43
CA PRO A 96 -15.02 10.63 0.78
C PRO A 96 -14.40 10.88 -0.60
N GLY A 97 -13.25 10.29 -0.89
CA GLY A 97 -12.52 10.43 -2.16
C GLY A 97 -12.86 9.38 -3.22
N GLN A 98 -13.87 8.55 -3.03
CA GLN A 98 -14.19 7.44 -3.93
C GLN A 98 -14.39 7.85 -5.39
N HIS A 99 -14.92 9.04 -5.65
CA HIS A 99 -15.13 9.57 -7.01
C HIS A 99 -13.84 9.65 -7.85
N VAL A 100 -12.69 9.82 -7.20
CA VAL A 100 -11.37 9.82 -7.88
C VAL A 100 -11.00 8.41 -8.36
N ARG A 101 -11.34 7.39 -7.61
CA ARG A 101 -11.10 5.99 -7.98
C ARG A 101 -12.01 5.53 -9.11
N GLY A 102 -13.30 5.86 -9.04
CA GLY A 102 -14.31 5.44 -9.99
C GLY A 102 -15.73 5.47 -9.40
N PRO A 103 -16.67 4.76 -10.02
CA PRO A 103 -18.02 4.65 -9.49
C PRO A 103 -18.04 4.16 -8.05
N ASP A 104 -18.96 4.71 -7.27
CA ASP A 104 -19.10 4.37 -5.86
C ASP A 104 -20.13 3.25 -5.67
N PRO A 105 -19.70 2.02 -5.29
CA PRO A 105 -20.62 0.91 -5.08
C PRO A 105 -21.57 1.14 -3.90
N LEU A 106 -21.26 2.05 -3.00
CA LEU A 106 -22.13 2.39 -1.86
C LEU A 106 -23.32 3.28 -2.25
N GLN A 107 -23.30 3.86 -3.45
CA GLN A 107 -24.44 4.61 -4.00
C GLN A 107 -25.52 3.68 -4.57
N ASP A 108 -25.18 2.45 -4.92
CA ASP A 108 -26.13 1.42 -5.31
C ASP A 108 -26.64 0.66 -4.06
N PRO A 109 -27.95 0.68 -3.76
CA PRO A 109 -28.47 0.05 -2.55
C PRO A 109 -28.21 -1.47 -2.47
N GLN A 110 -28.20 -2.16 -3.60
CA GLN A 110 -27.97 -3.60 -3.63
C GLN A 110 -26.48 -3.92 -3.37
N GLN A 111 -25.58 -3.20 -4.00
CA GLN A 111 -24.14 -3.35 -3.77
C GLN A 111 -23.75 -2.98 -2.35
N ARG A 112 -24.29 -1.87 -1.85
CA ARG A 112 -24.10 -1.45 -0.46
C ARG A 112 -24.58 -2.53 0.53
N ALA A 113 -25.76 -3.10 0.31
CA ALA A 113 -26.29 -4.16 1.17
C ALA A 113 -25.38 -5.40 1.16
N ALA A 114 -24.89 -5.81 -0.01
CA ALA A 114 -23.96 -6.93 -0.13
C ALA A 114 -22.60 -6.68 0.55
N ILE A 115 -22.04 -5.48 0.42
CA ILE A 115 -20.82 -5.07 1.12
C ILE A 115 -21.02 -5.11 2.63
N MET A 116 -22.13 -4.55 3.13
CA MET A 116 -22.42 -4.52 4.57
C MET A 116 -22.72 -5.91 5.14
N ALA A 117 -23.37 -6.79 4.36
CA ALA A 117 -23.58 -8.19 4.74
C ALA A 117 -22.24 -8.95 4.88
N LEU A 118 -21.30 -8.73 3.95
CA LEU A 118 -19.96 -9.30 4.06
C LEU A 118 -19.21 -8.72 5.26
N TYR A 119 -19.30 -7.40 5.48
CA TYR A 119 -18.68 -6.77 6.64
C TYR A 119 -19.18 -7.38 7.95
N ALA A 120 -20.50 -7.47 8.14
CA ALA A 120 -21.10 -8.04 9.34
C ALA A 120 -20.66 -9.49 9.60
N ARG A 121 -20.42 -10.27 8.54
CA ARG A 121 -20.00 -11.67 8.59
C ARG A 121 -18.53 -11.83 8.97
N LEU A 122 -17.63 -11.01 8.42
CA LEU A 122 -16.18 -11.17 8.55
C LEU A 122 -15.54 -10.29 9.64
N ALA A 123 -16.14 -9.16 10.01
CA ALA A 123 -15.57 -8.23 10.99
C ALA A 123 -15.34 -8.86 12.38
N PRO A 124 -16.27 -9.70 12.95
CA PRO A 124 -16.01 -10.38 14.21
C PRO A 124 -14.78 -11.29 14.20
N GLN A 125 -14.40 -11.78 13.03
CA GLN A 125 -13.26 -12.64 12.81
C GLN A 125 -11.99 -11.87 12.41
N ARG A 126 -12.07 -10.54 12.29
CA ARG A 126 -11.00 -9.65 11.82
C ARG A 126 -10.48 -9.99 10.42
N ARG A 127 -11.37 -10.51 9.56
CA ARG A 127 -11.03 -10.94 8.18
C ARG A 127 -11.52 -9.97 7.11
N ILE A 128 -11.87 -8.74 7.46
CA ILE A 128 -12.27 -7.70 6.50
C ILE A 128 -11.67 -6.36 6.87
N SER A 129 -11.29 -5.58 5.87
CA SER A 129 -10.87 -4.19 6.01
C SER A 129 -11.33 -3.38 4.81
N PHE A 130 -11.40 -2.05 4.98
CA PHE A 130 -11.51 -1.12 3.86
C PHE A 130 -10.11 -0.64 3.49
N ASN A 131 -9.77 -0.71 2.19
CA ASN A 131 -8.49 -0.28 1.66
C ASN A 131 -8.66 1.06 0.96
N ALA A 132 -8.34 2.14 1.66
CA ALA A 132 -8.46 3.50 1.16
C ALA A 132 -7.10 4.05 0.73
N MET A 133 -7.02 4.62 -0.48
CA MET A 133 -5.85 5.38 -0.92
C MET A 133 -6.08 6.85 -0.66
N VAL A 134 -5.06 7.51 -0.11
CA VAL A 134 -5.05 8.96 0.09
C VAL A 134 -4.61 9.65 -1.19
N ASN A 135 -5.27 10.73 -1.56
CA ASN A 135 -4.90 11.62 -2.66
C ASN A 135 -5.14 13.09 -2.23
N ARG A 136 -4.81 14.07 -3.09
CA ARG A 136 -4.96 15.48 -2.72
C ARG A 136 -6.40 15.90 -2.37
N GLU A 137 -7.40 15.24 -2.95
CA GLU A 137 -8.83 15.56 -2.71
C GLU A 137 -9.39 14.82 -1.48
N ASN A 138 -8.65 13.81 -0.99
CA ASN A 138 -9.00 12.98 0.14
C ASN A 138 -7.80 12.86 1.11
N ALA A 139 -7.21 14.00 1.47
CA ALA A 139 -5.94 14.05 2.19
C ALA A 139 -6.04 13.70 3.69
N SER A 140 -7.26 13.71 4.26
CA SER A 140 -7.49 13.48 5.70
C SER A 140 -7.81 12.01 6.01
N ARG A 141 -6.91 11.34 6.73
CA ARG A 141 -7.16 9.98 7.26
C ARG A 141 -8.25 9.97 8.32
N ALA A 142 -8.38 11.05 9.09
CA ALA A 142 -9.45 11.21 10.06
C ALA A 142 -10.82 11.28 9.38
N ALA A 143 -10.92 11.94 8.22
CA ALA A 143 -12.16 11.98 7.45
C ALA A 143 -12.50 10.59 6.86
N ILE A 144 -11.51 9.86 6.35
CA ILE A 144 -11.68 8.48 5.88
C ILE A 144 -12.16 7.59 7.03
N GLN A 145 -11.53 7.69 8.19
CA GLN A 145 -11.90 6.89 9.36
C GLN A 145 -13.33 7.19 9.81
N ARG A 146 -13.72 8.45 9.90
CA ARG A 146 -15.11 8.83 10.25
C ARG A 146 -16.12 8.27 9.27
N PHE A 147 -15.84 8.39 7.97
CA PHE A 147 -16.72 7.83 6.93
C PHE A 147 -17.00 6.35 7.15
N PHE A 148 -15.98 5.53 7.41
CA PHE A 148 -16.18 4.11 7.62
C PHE A 148 -16.79 3.77 8.99
N ILE A 149 -16.55 4.56 10.03
CA ILE A 149 -17.24 4.42 11.31
C ILE A 149 -18.76 4.69 11.12
N GLU A 150 -19.10 5.76 10.41
CA GLU A 150 -20.50 6.10 10.11
C GLU A 150 -21.18 5.05 9.23
N LEU A 151 -20.46 4.52 8.24
CA LEU A 151 -20.94 3.47 7.34
C LEU A 151 -21.25 2.17 8.09
N THR A 152 -20.33 1.74 8.96
CA THR A 152 -20.38 0.41 9.58
C THR A 152 -21.01 0.41 10.97
N GLY A 153 -21.04 1.56 11.65
CA GLY A 153 -21.37 1.65 13.07
C GLY A 153 -20.28 1.10 14.00
N ASP A 154 -19.14 0.67 13.44
CA ASP A 154 -18.02 0.10 14.20
C ASP A 154 -16.95 1.15 14.47
N PRO A 155 -16.74 1.61 15.71
CA PRO A 155 -15.70 2.58 16.03
C PRO A 155 -14.28 2.06 15.83
N LYS A 156 -14.10 0.74 15.62
CA LYS A 156 -12.83 0.07 15.41
C LYS A 156 -12.71 -0.52 13.99
N VAL A 157 -13.53 -0.03 13.04
CA VAL A 157 -13.49 -0.51 11.65
C VAL A 157 -12.04 -0.50 11.12
N PRO A 158 -11.54 -1.63 10.62
CA PRO A 158 -10.15 -1.69 10.15
C PRO A 158 -10.02 -1.03 8.77
N ILE A 159 -9.04 -0.12 8.66
CA ILE A 159 -8.64 0.49 7.40
C ILE A 159 -7.27 -0.07 7.06
N GLY A 160 -7.23 -1.00 6.10
CA GLY A 160 -6.04 -1.79 5.77
C GLY A 160 -4.94 -0.96 5.12
N GLU A 161 -5.32 -0.11 4.17
CA GLU A 161 -4.44 0.83 3.49
C GLU A 161 -4.60 2.24 4.10
N GLY A 162 -4.01 3.23 3.54
CA GLY A 162 -4.05 4.62 4.00
C GLY A 162 -2.80 5.38 3.58
N SER A 163 -2.05 4.81 2.64
CA SER A 163 -0.89 5.46 2.04
C SER A 163 -1.32 6.44 0.96
N PHE A 164 -0.47 7.43 0.69
CA PHE A 164 -0.68 8.33 -0.43
C PHE A 164 -0.47 7.61 -1.76
N VAL A 165 -1.30 7.95 -2.76
CA VAL A 165 -1.30 7.33 -4.09
C VAL A 165 0.04 7.55 -4.82
N ASP A 166 0.52 6.53 -5.50
CA ASP A 166 1.62 6.66 -6.46
C ASP A 166 1.07 7.17 -7.81
N ALA A 167 1.82 8.03 -8.48
CA ALA A 167 1.48 8.56 -9.80
C ALA A 167 1.94 7.59 -10.89
N TYR A 168 1.03 6.78 -11.43
CA TYR A 168 1.33 5.84 -12.52
C TYR A 168 1.06 6.39 -13.91
N ASP A 169 0.35 7.49 -14.01
CA ASP A 169 -0.07 8.16 -15.23
C ASP A 169 -0.34 9.65 -14.97
N GLU A 170 -0.72 10.39 -16.01
CA GLU A 170 -1.09 11.82 -15.91
C GLU A 170 -2.26 12.05 -14.93
N GLY A 171 -3.23 11.14 -14.86
CA GLY A 171 -4.31 11.21 -13.89
C GLY A 171 -3.80 11.08 -12.46
N GLY A 172 -2.83 10.18 -12.22
CA GLY A 172 -2.14 10.06 -10.95
C GLY A 172 -1.36 11.32 -10.57
N ILE A 173 -0.74 11.99 -11.54
CA ILE A 173 -0.09 13.31 -11.34
C ILE A 173 -1.11 14.35 -10.90
N ALA A 174 -2.29 14.42 -11.55
CA ALA A 174 -3.33 15.38 -11.22
C ALA A 174 -3.86 15.22 -9.78
N HIS A 175 -3.90 14.00 -9.27
CA HIS A 175 -4.34 13.69 -7.89
C HIS A 175 -3.20 13.62 -6.87
N SER A 176 -1.96 13.92 -7.27
CA SER A 176 -0.80 14.06 -6.39
C SER A 176 -0.78 15.42 -5.71
N LEU A 177 -0.10 15.51 -4.55
CA LEU A 177 0.12 16.77 -3.87
C LEU A 177 0.83 17.77 -4.78
N GLN A 178 0.35 18.99 -4.83
CA GLN A 178 1.04 20.09 -5.47
C GLN A 178 2.10 20.69 -4.51
N PRO A 179 3.11 21.40 -5.01
CA PRO A 179 4.17 21.94 -4.15
C PRO A 179 3.66 22.75 -2.94
N TYR A 180 2.61 23.54 -3.13
CA TYR A 180 2.02 24.35 -2.06
C TYR A 180 1.16 23.54 -1.07
N GLU A 181 0.84 22.28 -1.36
CA GLU A 181 0.07 21.38 -0.49
C GLU A 181 0.97 20.49 0.39
N LEU A 182 2.26 20.38 0.10
CA LEU A 182 3.16 19.43 0.76
C LEU A 182 3.23 19.67 2.27
N HIS A 183 3.51 20.89 2.70
CA HIS A 183 3.62 21.23 4.11
C HIS A 183 2.27 21.20 4.85
N PRO A 184 1.19 21.80 4.33
CA PRO A 184 -0.14 21.66 4.92
C PRO A 184 -0.56 20.20 5.11
N TYR A 185 -0.32 19.35 4.12
CA TYR A 185 -0.61 17.91 4.22
C TYR A 185 0.19 17.23 5.34
N ARG A 186 1.52 17.48 5.40
CA ARG A 186 2.38 16.91 6.43
C ARG A 186 1.93 17.30 7.84
N SER A 187 1.57 18.57 8.02
CA SER A 187 1.09 19.10 9.31
C SER A 187 -0.26 18.49 9.71
N LEU A 188 -1.21 18.39 8.77
CA LEU A 188 -2.51 17.74 8.98
C LEU A 188 -2.33 16.27 9.38
N ALA A 189 -1.60 15.51 8.59
CA ALA A 189 -1.40 14.08 8.82
C ALA A 189 -0.64 13.82 10.14
N PHE A 190 0.32 14.66 10.50
CA PHE A 190 1.01 14.58 11.79
C PHE A 190 0.05 14.84 12.97
N HIS A 191 -0.82 15.84 12.85
CA HIS A 191 -1.83 16.13 13.85
C HIS A 191 -2.79 14.94 14.03
N GLU A 192 -3.28 14.35 12.95
CA GLU A 192 -4.18 13.19 12.98
C GLU A 192 -3.55 11.96 13.63
N ILE A 193 -2.27 11.68 13.35
CA ILE A 193 -1.51 10.58 13.97
C ILE A 193 -1.33 10.86 15.46
N ARG A 194 -0.84 12.05 15.80
CA ARG A 194 -0.53 12.45 17.17
C ARG A 194 -1.74 12.43 18.10
N THR A 195 -2.91 12.81 17.58
CA THR A 195 -4.18 12.88 18.34
C THR A 195 -4.98 11.60 18.30
N GLY A 196 -4.50 10.54 17.58
CA GLY A 196 -5.19 9.27 17.44
C GLY A 196 -6.40 9.30 16.49
N GLN A 197 -6.59 10.37 15.72
CA GLN A 197 -7.70 10.49 14.76
C GLN A 197 -7.51 9.56 13.54
N ALA A 198 -6.32 8.98 13.35
CA ALA A 198 -6.02 7.97 12.34
C ALA A 198 -5.76 6.58 12.95
N ALA A 199 -6.25 6.30 14.15
CA ALA A 199 -5.92 5.10 14.91
C ALA A 199 -6.38 3.79 14.24
N ASN A 200 -7.43 3.82 13.40
CA ASN A 200 -7.91 2.64 12.68
C ASN A 200 -7.15 2.39 11.36
N VAL A 201 -6.26 3.30 10.96
CA VAL A 201 -5.45 3.15 9.73
C VAL A 201 -4.25 2.26 10.01
N GLN A 202 -4.37 0.98 9.67
CA GLN A 202 -3.40 -0.06 10.01
C GLN A 202 -2.01 0.20 9.42
N ALA A 203 -1.95 0.70 8.18
CA ALA A 203 -0.68 1.01 7.51
C ALA A 203 0.12 2.09 8.25
N VAL A 204 -0.54 3.12 8.79
CA VAL A 204 0.11 4.17 9.59
C VAL A 204 0.68 3.59 10.88
N ASN A 205 -0.12 2.82 11.61
CA ASN A 205 0.30 2.20 12.87
C ASN A 205 1.48 1.24 12.65
N SER A 206 1.40 0.39 11.63
CA SER A 206 2.46 -0.58 11.29
C SER A 206 3.76 0.12 10.90
N LYS A 207 3.68 1.15 10.07
CA LYS A 207 4.86 1.93 9.66
C LYS A 207 5.48 2.67 10.84
N THR A 208 4.66 3.27 11.73
CA THR A 208 5.15 3.97 12.93
C THR A 208 5.85 2.99 13.87
N ALA A 209 5.24 1.85 14.15
CA ALA A 209 5.85 0.81 14.98
C ALA A 209 7.14 0.26 14.35
N SER A 210 7.15 -0.01 13.04
CA SER A 210 8.33 -0.47 12.31
C SER A 210 9.47 0.55 12.36
N PHE A 211 9.15 1.83 12.21
CA PHE A 211 10.13 2.92 12.29
C PHE A 211 10.74 3.02 13.70
N ILE A 212 9.92 3.04 14.75
CA ILE A 212 10.39 3.06 16.14
C ILE A 212 11.30 1.84 16.42
N ASN A 213 10.88 0.66 15.97
CA ASN A 213 11.67 -0.57 16.14
C ASN A 213 12.98 -0.52 15.33
N SER A 214 13.00 0.13 14.17
CA SER A 214 14.24 0.28 13.38
C SER A 214 15.30 1.09 14.11
N ILE A 215 14.88 2.13 14.82
CA ILE A 215 15.78 2.94 15.66
C ILE A 215 16.28 2.13 16.85
N ARG A 216 15.36 1.48 17.58
CA ARG A 216 15.70 0.66 18.77
C ARG A 216 16.65 -0.49 18.45
N SER A 217 16.45 -1.15 17.33
CA SER A 217 17.29 -2.27 16.86
C SER A 217 18.50 -1.84 16.06
N ARG A 218 18.66 -0.53 15.79
CA ARG A 218 19.72 0.02 14.90
C ARG A 218 19.73 -0.65 13.54
N ARG A 219 18.55 -0.88 12.95
CA ARG A 219 18.40 -1.55 11.65
C ARG A 219 19.09 -0.75 10.55
N PRO A 220 20.12 -1.30 9.87
CA PRO A 220 20.80 -0.59 8.80
C PRO A 220 19.92 -0.47 7.56
N ALA A 221 20.10 0.60 6.78
CA ALA A 221 19.38 0.78 5.52
C ALA A 221 19.62 -0.36 4.53
N SER A 222 20.83 -0.93 4.53
CA SER A 222 21.20 -2.06 3.65
C SER A 222 20.36 -3.33 3.87
N SER A 223 19.64 -3.43 4.99
CA SER A 223 18.73 -4.55 5.25
C SER A 223 17.29 -4.31 4.75
N LEU A 224 17.02 -3.14 4.17
CA LEU A 224 15.69 -2.80 3.65
C LEU A 224 15.50 -3.35 2.24
N GLY A 225 14.37 -4.04 2.03
CA GLY A 225 13.84 -4.32 0.70
C GLY A 225 13.01 -3.15 0.14
N GLN A 226 12.42 -3.35 -1.02
CA GLN A 226 11.47 -2.41 -1.61
C GLN A 226 10.14 -2.38 -0.85
N LYS A 227 9.42 -1.25 -0.95
CA LYS A 227 8.12 -1.01 -0.33
C LYS A 227 7.12 -2.15 -0.53
N CYS A 228 7.02 -2.67 -1.76
CA CYS A 228 6.06 -3.71 -2.12
C CYS A 228 6.52 -5.13 -1.79
N GLY A 229 7.79 -5.34 -1.42
CA GLY A 229 8.36 -6.65 -1.13
C GLY A 229 8.53 -7.58 -2.33
N MET A 230 8.32 -7.12 -3.56
CA MET A 230 8.47 -7.96 -4.77
C MET A 230 9.93 -8.29 -5.11
N ASP A 231 10.87 -7.66 -4.43
CA ASP A 231 12.30 -7.98 -4.48
C ASP A 231 12.73 -9.07 -3.49
N LYS A 232 11.80 -9.60 -2.69
CA LYS A 232 12.05 -10.69 -1.76
C LYS A 232 12.02 -12.04 -2.47
N SER A 233 12.90 -12.93 -2.04
CA SER A 233 13.01 -14.29 -2.60
C SER A 233 11.88 -15.22 -2.18
N ASP A 234 11.09 -14.85 -1.16
CA ASP A 234 9.97 -15.60 -0.61
C ASP A 234 8.60 -15.15 -1.13
N SER A 235 8.59 -14.21 -2.08
CA SER A 235 7.37 -13.67 -2.68
C SER A 235 7.42 -13.76 -4.20
N ILE A 236 6.34 -14.23 -4.82
CA ILE A 236 6.22 -14.37 -6.26
C ILE A 236 4.82 -13.99 -6.75
N ALA A 237 4.76 -13.28 -7.87
CA ALA A 237 3.51 -13.04 -8.59
C ALA A 237 3.49 -13.91 -9.85
N VAL A 238 2.43 -14.70 -10.02
CA VAL A 238 2.29 -15.62 -11.15
C VAL A 238 0.87 -15.55 -11.74
N ASP A 239 0.77 -15.79 -13.04
CA ASP A 239 -0.52 -16.02 -13.69
C ASP A 239 -0.80 -17.52 -13.90
N LEU A 240 -2.01 -17.88 -14.33
CA LEU A 240 -2.42 -19.29 -14.54
C LEU A 240 -1.63 -20.01 -15.64
N ARG A 241 -0.91 -19.30 -16.50
CA ARG A 241 -0.04 -19.87 -17.52
C ARG A 241 1.39 -20.07 -17.04
N GLY A 242 1.64 -19.80 -15.75
CA GLY A 242 2.95 -19.95 -15.15
C GLY A 242 3.94 -18.86 -15.55
N ASN A 243 3.46 -17.71 -16.04
CA ASN A 243 4.34 -16.54 -16.21
C ASN A 243 4.64 -15.92 -14.85
N VAL A 244 5.90 -15.62 -14.62
CA VAL A 244 6.35 -14.87 -13.43
C VAL A 244 6.35 -13.38 -13.77
N LEU A 245 5.69 -12.61 -12.91
CA LEU A 245 5.46 -11.18 -13.09
C LEU A 245 6.27 -10.37 -12.06
N THR A 246 6.63 -9.16 -12.43
CA THR A 246 7.36 -8.24 -11.54
C THR A 246 6.49 -7.68 -10.41
N CYS A 247 5.16 -7.72 -10.56
CA CYS A 247 4.22 -7.10 -9.62
C CYS A 247 2.83 -7.72 -9.82
N GLN A 248 2.03 -7.74 -8.78
CA GLN A 248 0.61 -8.16 -8.84
C GLN A 248 -0.30 -7.17 -9.60
N ASN A 249 0.17 -5.96 -9.89
CA ASN A 249 -0.60 -4.91 -10.58
C ASN A 249 -0.38 -4.88 -12.10
N VAL A 250 0.28 -5.86 -12.67
CA VAL A 250 0.61 -5.92 -14.10
C VAL A 250 0.13 -7.23 -14.70
N SER A 251 0.12 -7.33 -16.03
CA SER A 251 -0.14 -8.56 -16.76
C SER A 251 1.09 -9.03 -17.53
N ALA A 252 1.07 -10.24 -18.06
CA ALA A 252 2.14 -10.79 -18.88
C ALA A 252 2.38 -9.99 -20.19
N ALA A 253 1.40 -9.18 -20.61
CA ALA A 253 1.49 -8.30 -21.77
C ALA A 253 1.94 -6.87 -21.44
N SER A 254 2.13 -6.54 -20.15
CA SER A 254 2.53 -5.21 -19.71
C SER A 254 4.02 -4.97 -19.88
N THR A 255 4.39 -3.71 -20.11
CA THR A 255 5.79 -3.24 -20.14
C THR A 255 5.99 -2.13 -19.11
N ALA A 256 7.19 -2.07 -18.55
CA ALA A 256 7.63 -0.95 -17.72
C ALA A 256 7.86 0.31 -18.57
N PRO A 257 7.95 1.52 -17.99
CA PRO A 257 8.18 2.76 -18.72
C PRO A 257 9.45 2.74 -19.60
N ASN A 258 10.47 1.97 -19.22
CA ASN A 258 11.70 1.77 -20.00
C ASN A 258 11.57 0.74 -21.14
N GLY A 259 10.36 0.22 -21.40
CA GLY A 259 10.06 -0.74 -22.46
C GLY A 259 10.33 -2.21 -22.11
N GLN A 260 10.88 -2.51 -20.93
CA GLN A 260 11.09 -3.89 -20.52
C GLN A 260 9.78 -4.57 -20.13
N ALA A 261 9.65 -5.87 -20.46
CA ALA A 261 8.47 -6.65 -20.15
C ALA A 261 8.33 -6.88 -18.65
N HIS A 262 7.11 -6.78 -18.13
CA HIS A 262 6.79 -7.16 -16.74
C HIS A 262 6.76 -8.69 -16.54
N ARG A 263 6.69 -9.47 -17.62
CA ARG A 263 6.93 -10.92 -17.58
C ARG A 263 8.43 -11.17 -17.52
N ILE A 264 8.94 -11.62 -16.38
CA ILE A 264 10.37 -11.82 -16.10
C ILE A 264 10.81 -13.28 -16.15
N GLY A 265 9.92 -14.20 -16.47
CA GLY A 265 10.26 -15.61 -16.62
C GLY A 265 9.04 -16.51 -16.54
N ARG A 266 9.30 -17.78 -16.27
CA ARG A 266 8.27 -18.81 -16.06
C ARG A 266 8.56 -19.60 -14.78
N VAL A 267 7.51 -20.15 -14.16
CA VAL A 267 7.62 -21.03 -12.98
C VAL A 267 8.44 -22.30 -13.25
N THR A 268 8.53 -22.72 -14.51
CA THR A 268 9.35 -23.88 -14.92
C THR A 268 10.86 -23.62 -14.88
N ASP A 269 11.30 -22.37 -14.73
CA ASP A 269 12.71 -21.99 -14.69
C ASP A 269 12.96 -20.80 -13.74
N LEU A 270 12.57 -20.98 -12.48
CA LEU A 270 12.70 -19.92 -11.46
C LEU A 270 14.14 -19.48 -11.22
N ALA A 271 15.13 -20.35 -11.47
CA ALA A 271 16.54 -20.02 -11.31
C ALA A 271 17.01 -18.90 -12.25
N ARG A 272 16.30 -18.69 -13.36
CA ARG A 272 16.58 -17.60 -14.32
C ARG A 272 15.73 -16.36 -14.12
N VAL A 273 14.76 -16.38 -13.19
CA VAL A 273 13.93 -15.21 -12.91
C VAL A 273 14.78 -14.14 -12.23
N LYS A 274 14.79 -12.94 -12.82
CA LYS A 274 15.51 -11.79 -12.29
C LYS A 274 14.62 -10.55 -12.35
N LEU A 275 14.64 -9.76 -11.29
CA LEU A 275 13.88 -8.51 -11.20
C LEU A 275 14.69 -7.33 -11.80
N ASP A 276 15.02 -7.43 -13.09
CA ASP A 276 15.90 -6.47 -13.78
C ASP A 276 15.14 -5.28 -14.39
N THR A 277 13.81 -5.35 -14.45
CA THR A 277 12.93 -4.33 -15.08
C THR A 277 12.64 -3.15 -14.18
N SER A 278 13.29 -3.07 -13.02
CA SER A 278 12.96 -2.07 -12.01
C SER A 278 14.17 -1.34 -11.47
N THR A 279 13.94 -0.15 -10.94
CA THR A 279 14.97 0.61 -10.25
C THR A 279 14.79 0.50 -8.75
N HIS A 280 15.58 -0.37 -8.13
CA HIS A 280 15.63 -0.51 -6.67
C HIS A 280 16.06 0.82 -6.01
N TRP A 281 15.54 1.13 -4.81
CA TRP A 281 15.85 2.37 -4.09
C TRP A 281 17.37 2.63 -3.95
N SER A 282 18.17 1.58 -3.74
CA SER A 282 19.64 1.70 -3.60
C SER A 282 20.36 2.21 -4.84
N LYS A 283 19.72 2.17 -6.01
CA LYS A 283 20.24 2.67 -7.28
C LYS A 283 19.74 4.07 -7.63
N ARG A 284 18.83 4.65 -6.83
CA ARG A 284 18.32 6.00 -7.04
C ARG A 284 19.22 7.02 -6.37
N ALA A 285 19.39 8.19 -7.00
CA ALA A 285 20.29 9.23 -6.50
C ALA A 285 19.95 9.69 -5.07
N ASP A 286 18.67 9.91 -4.80
CA ASP A 286 18.22 10.55 -3.55
C ASP A 286 17.87 9.56 -2.42
N CYS A 287 17.50 8.32 -2.76
CA CYS A 287 16.97 7.39 -1.77
C CYS A 287 17.98 6.93 -0.71
N PRO A 288 19.25 6.60 -1.05
CA PRO A 288 20.22 6.10 -0.07
C PRO A 288 20.46 7.06 1.10
N ASN A 289 20.39 8.36 0.85
CA ASN A 289 20.61 9.40 1.85
C ASN A 289 19.32 10.01 2.41
N CYS A 290 18.15 9.48 1.99
CA CYS A 290 16.87 10.04 2.40
C CYS A 290 16.52 9.65 3.84
N PRO A 291 16.23 10.60 4.76
CA PRO A 291 15.89 10.29 6.14
C PRO A 291 14.57 9.51 6.27
N MET A 292 13.72 9.54 5.26
CA MET A 292 12.44 8.80 5.23
C MET A 292 12.57 7.36 4.71
N LEU A 293 13.78 6.90 4.34
CA LEU A 293 13.97 5.60 3.70
C LEU A 293 13.45 4.43 4.54
N GLN A 294 13.63 4.47 5.86
CA GLN A 294 13.13 3.43 6.79
C GLN A 294 11.61 3.27 6.77
N ILE A 295 10.88 4.29 6.32
CA ILE A 295 9.41 4.32 6.26
C ILE A 295 8.94 4.13 4.82
N CYS A 296 9.53 4.86 3.87
CA CYS A 296 9.13 4.92 2.46
C CYS A 296 9.58 3.68 1.67
N GLN A 297 10.78 3.17 1.92
CA GLN A 297 11.40 2.04 1.22
C GLN A 297 11.39 2.19 -0.31
N GLY A 298 11.59 3.42 -0.80
CA GLY A 298 11.79 3.72 -2.21
C GLY A 298 10.53 3.79 -3.08
N SER A 299 9.32 3.81 -2.51
CA SER A 299 8.07 3.88 -3.25
C SER A 299 7.96 2.80 -4.36
N CYS A 300 7.33 3.08 -5.52
CA CYS A 300 7.24 2.13 -6.61
C CYS A 300 8.51 2.09 -7.45
N MET A 301 9.12 0.93 -7.60
CA MET A 301 10.40 0.75 -8.32
C MET A 301 10.26 0.81 -9.85
N PHE A 302 9.04 0.80 -10.38
CA PHE A 302 8.76 0.84 -11.83
C PHE A 302 8.47 2.24 -12.36
N LEU A 303 8.49 3.26 -11.50
CA LEU A 303 8.28 4.64 -11.90
C LEU A 303 9.61 5.33 -12.22
N GLU A 304 9.61 6.13 -13.28
CA GLU A 304 10.77 6.89 -13.75
C GLU A 304 10.36 8.32 -14.16
N GLY A 305 11.35 9.23 -14.25
CA GLY A 305 11.15 10.61 -14.68
C GLY A 305 10.08 11.34 -13.85
N PRO A 306 9.23 12.17 -14.48
CA PRO A 306 8.22 13.00 -13.78
C PRO A 306 7.24 12.19 -12.91
N LEU A 307 6.91 10.95 -13.31
CA LEU A 307 6.07 10.05 -12.50
C LEU A 307 6.76 9.65 -11.20
N TRP A 308 8.05 9.34 -11.29
CA TRP A 308 8.85 9.06 -10.12
C TRP A 308 8.99 10.28 -9.21
N ASP A 309 9.31 11.44 -9.76
CA ASP A 309 9.50 12.66 -8.97
C ASP A 309 8.24 12.97 -8.16
N ARG A 310 7.09 12.90 -8.82
CA ARG A 310 5.80 13.14 -8.15
C ARG A 310 5.46 12.08 -7.09
N SER A 311 5.67 10.81 -7.40
CA SER A 311 5.47 9.73 -6.43
C SER A 311 6.46 9.83 -5.26
N CYS A 312 7.69 10.28 -5.50
CA CYS A 312 8.66 10.54 -4.46
C CYS A 312 8.26 11.71 -3.54
N ASP A 313 7.69 12.79 -4.10
CA ASP A 313 7.17 13.91 -3.30
C ASP A 313 5.97 13.47 -2.43
N ASN A 314 5.04 12.69 -3.01
CA ASN A 314 3.93 12.10 -2.27
C ASN A 314 4.42 11.18 -1.14
N ALA A 315 5.31 10.25 -1.45
CA ALA A 315 5.81 9.25 -0.49
C ALA A 315 6.66 9.88 0.62
N PHE A 316 7.47 10.88 0.30
CA PHE A 316 8.21 11.65 1.29
C PHE A 316 7.25 12.39 2.23
N SER A 317 6.26 13.08 1.67
CA SER A 317 5.27 13.82 2.46
C SER A 317 4.40 12.91 3.30
N ASP A 318 4.12 11.67 2.83
CA ASP A 318 3.41 10.66 3.60
C ASP A 318 4.25 10.05 4.74
N ALA A 319 5.57 9.99 4.56
CA ALA A 319 6.49 9.45 5.56
C ALA A 319 6.82 10.44 6.68
N VAL A 320 6.88 11.75 6.38
CA VAL A 320 7.21 12.80 7.37
C VAL A 320 6.35 12.76 8.63
N PRO A 321 5.01 12.67 8.57
CA PRO A 321 4.17 12.59 9.75
C PRO A 321 4.47 11.39 10.65
N ILE A 322 4.76 10.24 10.03
CA ILE A 322 5.12 8.98 10.71
C ILE A 322 6.49 9.13 11.38
N PHE A 323 7.45 9.70 10.65
CA PHE A 323 8.79 10.02 11.18
C PHE A 323 8.69 10.94 12.39
N ALA A 324 7.97 12.05 12.26
CA ALA A 324 7.83 13.04 13.32
C ALA A 324 7.12 12.45 14.56
N ALA A 325 6.06 11.68 14.36
CA ALA A 325 5.35 11.01 15.46
C ALA A 325 6.25 9.97 16.16
N GLY A 326 7.04 9.20 15.40
CA GLY A 326 7.99 8.25 15.96
C GLY A 326 9.12 8.91 16.75
N ILE A 327 9.67 10.03 16.28
CA ILE A 327 10.69 10.82 17.01
C ILE A 327 10.07 11.44 18.25
N GLU A 328 8.89 12.05 18.16
CA GLU A 328 8.20 12.61 19.33
C GLU A 328 7.94 11.53 20.39
N PHE A 329 7.49 10.34 19.98
CA PHE A 329 7.29 9.22 20.89
C PHE A 329 8.58 8.81 21.62
N LEU A 330 9.72 8.81 20.93
CA LEU A 330 11.01 8.39 21.49
C LEU A 330 11.69 9.46 22.34
N THR A 331 11.51 10.74 22.01
CA THR A 331 12.30 11.85 22.57
C THR A 331 11.47 12.90 23.32
N GLY A 332 10.16 12.93 23.13
CA GLY A 332 9.27 13.98 23.58
C GLY A 332 9.43 15.30 22.80
N GLN A 333 10.15 15.28 21.65
CA GLN A 333 10.41 16.47 20.83
C GLN A 333 9.93 16.24 19.39
N ILE A 334 9.40 17.31 18.77
CA ILE A 334 8.95 17.30 17.40
C ILE A 334 10.11 17.78 16.51
N PRO A 335 10.58 16.96 15.53
CA PRO A 335 11.57 17.41 14.57
C PRO A 335 10.90 18.36 13.57
N VAL A 336 11.52 19.52 13.33
CA VAL A 336 11.03 20.50 12.34
C VAL A 336 12.03 20.69 11.18
N HIS A 337 13.29 20.37 11.42
CA HIS A 337 14.37 20.47 10.45
C HIS A 337 15.28 19.25 10.53
N ILE A 338 15.80 18.80 9.38
CA ILE A 338 16.72 17.67 9.27
C ILE A 338 17.94 18.10 8.44
N GLU A 339 19.13 17.91 8.99
CA GLU A 339 20.39 18.12 8.27
C GLU A 339 20.85 16.83 7.58
N GLY A 340 21.53 16.95 6.43
CA GLY A 340 22.10 15.82 5.72
C GLY A 340 22.33 16.08 4.23
N MET A 341 22.88 15.07 3.54
CA MET A 341 23.13 15.10 2.08
C MET A 341 21.90 14.60 1.31
N PHE A 342 20.86 15.40 1.27
CA PHE A 342 19.65 15.17 0.50
C PHE A 342 19.04 16.51 0.05
N ARG A 343 17.96 16.46 -0.72
CA ARG A 343 17.34 17.65 -1.34
C ARG A 343 17.07 18.74 -0.31
N GLU A 344 17.50 19.96 -0.62
CA GLU A 344 17.38 21.14 0.25
C GLU A 344 15.91 21.46 0.58
N ASP A 345 15.03 21.35 -0.42
CA ASP A 345 13.58 21.58 -0.29
C ASP A 345 12.86 20.61 0.66
N ARG A 346 13.57 19.61 1.19
CA ARG A 346 13.03 18.60 2.11
C ARG A 346 13.59 18.71 3.53
N LYS A 347 14.55 19.58 3.78
CA LYS A 347 15.16 19.75 5.10
C LYS A 347 14.19 20.35 6.11
N ASP A 348 13.44 21.37 5.70
CA ASP A 348 12.33 21.90 6.48
C ASP A 348 11.09 21.03 6.24
N ILE A 349 10.80 20.15 7.17
CA ILE A 349 9.79 19.12 6.97
C ILE A 349 8.35 19.63 7.08
N PHE A 350 8.11 20.75 7.76
CA PHE A 350 6.79 21.36 7.94
C PHE A 350 6.64 22.77 7.33
N GLY A 351 7.64 23.28 6.62
CA GLY A 351 7.62 24.62 6.03
C GLY A 351 7.85 25.74 7.03
N ILE A 352 8.63 25.47 8.06
CA ILE A 352 8.94 26.43 9.13
C ILE A 352 10.43 26.71 9.06
N SER A 353 10.83 27.65 8.20
CA SER A 353 12.23 28.03 8.01
C SER A 353 12.82 28.79 9.22
N GLU A 354 11.96 29.45 9.99
CA GLU A 354 12.28 30.03 11.28
C GLU A 354 11.17 29.68 12.28
N TYR A 355 11.54 29.48 13.53
CA TYR A 355 10.64 29.11 14.60
C TYR A 355 9.47 30.10 14.70
N SER A 356 8.31 29.77 14.10
CA SER A 356 7.15 30.65 14.15
C SER A 356 6.44 30.53 15.49
N PRO A 357 6.25 31.63 16.22
CA PRO A 357 5.49 31.66 17.47
C PRO A 357 4.04 31.14 17.34
N ASP A 358 3.49 31.16 16.13
CA ASP A 358 2.10 30.78 15.87
C ASP A 358 1.84 29.28 16.03
N ILE A 359 2.87 28.43 15.93
CA ILE A 359 2.76 27.00 16.30
C ILE A 359 2.74 26.82 17.82
N GLN A 360 3.24 27.78 18.58
CA GLN A 360 3.20 27.75 20.05
C GLN A 360 1.76 27.83 20.59
N GLY A 361 0.84 28.48 19.89
CA GLY A 361 -0.56 28.56 20.27
C GLY A 361 -1.32 27.22 20.20
N ALA A 362 -0.86 26.26 19.41
CA ALA A 362 -1.45 24.94 19.28
C ALA A 362 -0.91 23.91 20.29
N THR A 363 0.19 24.20 20.97
CA THR A 363 0.80 23.33 21.97
C THR A 363 1.17 24.11 23.22
N GLN A 364 0.31 24.11 24.24
CA GLN A 364 0.58 24.76 25.55
C GLN A 364 1.70 24.06 26.36
N LYS A 365 2.64 23.39 25.74
CA LYS A 365 3.84 22.87 26.41
C LYS A 365 5.06 23.69 25.98
N PRO A 366 5.95 24.05 26.87
CA PRO A 366 7.16 24.78 26.53
C PRO A 366 7.99 23.96 25.54
N VAL A 367 8.14 24.51 24.33
CA VAL A 367 8.94 23.88 23.28
C VAL A 367 10.42 23.97 23.71
N ARG A 368 11.03 22.81 23.94
CA ARG A 368 12.48 22.74 24.10
C ARG A 368 13.12 22.96 22.74
N LYS A 369 14.26 23.67 22.71
CA LYS A 369 15.02 23.96 21.49
C LYS A 369 15.17 22.67 20.64
N PRO A 370 14.96 22.72 19.31
CA PRO A 370 15.17 21.57 18.45
C PRO A 370 16.60 21.03 18.62
N PHE A 371 16.72 19.74 18.79
CA PHE A 371 18.02 19.08 18.82
C PHE A 371 18.35 18.65 17.39
N PRO A 372 19.45 19.12 16.78
CA PRO A 372 19.86 18.62 15.48
C PRO A 372 20.16 17.12 15.61
N ILE A 373 19.45 16.29 14.84
CA ILE A 373 19.73 14.87 14.75
C ILE A 373 20.85 14.73 13.70
N PRO A 374 22.08 14.41 14.08
CA PRO A 374 23.11 14.14 13.10
C PRO A 374 22.73 12.88 12.34
N VAL A 375 22.52 12.99 11.03
CA VAL A 375 22.46 11.83 10.15
C VAL A 375 23.89 11.36 9.95
N VAL A 376 24.27 10.34 10.70
CA VAL A 376 25.57 9.68 10.49
C VAL A 376 25.44 8.83 9.25
N SER A 377 26.07 9.24 8.14
CA SER A 377 26.32 8.36 7.01
C SER A 377 27.29 7.27 7.45
N VAL A 378 26.84 6.02 7.34
CA VAL A 378 27.66 4.81 7.50
C VAL A 378 28.10 4.34 6.13
#